data_9fa8c003e85ef8804d6a374de54d9621
#
_entry.id   9fa8c003e85ef8804d6a374de54d9621
#
_cell.length_a   1.000
_cell.length_b   1.000
_cell.length_c   1.000
_cell.angle_alpha   90.00
_cell.angle_beta   90.00
_cell.angle_gamma   90.00
#
_symmetry.space_group_name_H-M   'P 1'
#
loop_
_entity.id
_entity.type
_entity.pdbx_description
1 polymer ?
#
loop_
_entity_poly.entity_id
_entity_poly.type
_entity_poly.pdbx_seq_one_letter_code
_entity_poly.pdbx_strand_id
1 'polypeptide(L)'
;MPTPLRVASVNVNGIRASYKKGMGDWLDARGVDILAMQEVRATTEIVEDLLGPEWDILHDAATAKGRAGVAIASRNKASIHRVTLGDDEFDSAGRWLEADYEVDGKIVTVVSTYVHSGVVDTPKQVEKYKFLDAMTARMPEIAAHSELALIVGDLNVGHRELDIKNWKGNRKSAGFLLEERAYFDRFFGPAGEPVEAVDGTTGPGLGWVDVGRRWAGEVEGPYTWWSQRG
;
A
#
# COMPACT_ATOMS: atom_id res chain seq x y z
N MET A 1 26.67 -10.72 -8.84
CA MET A 1 25.71 -10.45 -7.77
C MET A 1 24.43 -10.00 -8.46
N PRO A 2 23.25 -10.42 -8.05
CA PRO A 2 22.01 -9.95 -8.68
C PRO A 2 21.92 -8.43 -8.51
N THR A 3 21.40 -7.74 -9.53
CA THR A 3 21.17 -6.29 -9.46
C THR A 3 20.04 -6.04 -8.48
N PRO A 4 20.21 -5.18 -7.45
CA PRO A 4 19.16 -4.92 -6.49
C PRO A 4 17.98 -4.19 -7.16
N LEU A 5 16.77 -4.71 -6.99
CA LEU A 5 15.54 -4.07 -7.43
C LEU A 5 15.12 -3.00 -6.41
N ARG A 6 14.99 -1.74 -6.85
CA ARG A 6 14.58 -0.61 -6.02
C ARG A 6 13.09 -0.31 -6.20
N VAL A 7 12.32 -0.62 -5.19
CA VAL A 7 10.88 -0.33 -5.14
C VAL A 7 10.65 0.89 -4.26
N ALA A 8 9.91 1.86 -4.77
CA ALA A 8 9.45 3.03 -4.00
C ALA A 8 7.93 3.04 -3.92
N SER A 9 7.39 3.50 -2.79
CA SER A 9 5.97 3.75 -2.60
C SER A 9 5.74 5.17 -2.12
N VAL A 10 4.78 5.88 -2.73
CA VAL A 10 4.47 7.26 -2.38
C VAL A 10 2.99 7.59 -2.61
N ASN A 11 2.31 8.08 -1.56
CA ASN A 11 1.04 8.77 -1.74
C ASN A 11 1.33 10.16 -2.32
N VAL A 12 1.00 10.34 -3.61
CA VAL A 12 1.31 11.58 -4.34
C VAL A 12 0.31 12.72 -4.09
N ASN A 13 -0.84 12.40 -3.48
CA ASN A 13 -1.92 13.37 -3.24
C ASN A 13 -2.19 14.30 -4.45
N GLY A 14 -2.26 13.67 -5.64
CA GLY A 14 -2.35 14.32 -6.93
C GLY A 14 -0.99 14.46 -7.63
N ILE A 15 -0.74 13.60 -8.61
CA ILE A 15 0.55 13.47 -9.29
C ILE A 15 1.05 14.80 -9.91
N ARG A 16 0.16 15.61 -10.49
CA ARG A 16 0.53 16.93 -11.05
C ARG A 16 1.15 17.85 -9.99
N ALA A 17 0.60 17.82 -8.77
CA ALA A 17 1.10 18.65 -7.67
C ALA A 17 2.46 18.15 -7.15
N SER A 18 2.65 16.83 -7.08
CA SER A 18 3.90 16.22 -6.68
C SER A 18 5.03 16.50 -7.68
N TYR A 19 4.74 16.42 -8.98
CA TYR A 19 5.72 16.78 -10.02
C TYR A 19 6.16 18.23 -9.94
N LYS A 20 5.22 19.17 -9.72
CA LYS A 20 5.55 20.59 -9.49
C LYS A 20 6.43 20.83 -8.26
N LYS A 21 6.45 19.89 -7.31
CA LYS A 21 7.28 19.94 -6.10
C LYS A 21 8.61 19.20 -6.22
N GLY A 22 8.98 18.75 -7.43
CA GLY A 22 10.26 18.11 -7.68
C GLY A 22 10.26 16.58 -7.59
N MET A 23 9.11 15.92 -7.77
CA MET A 23 9.03 14.46 -7.76
C MET A 23 9.89 13.82 -8.85
N GLY A 24 9.98 14.43 -10.05
CA GLY A 24 10.82 13.94 -11.15
C GLY A 24 12.29 13.89 -10.74
N ASP A 25 12.84 14.98 -10.24
CA ASP A 25 14.23 15.08 -9.77
C ASP A 25 14.52 14.05 -8.66
N TRP A 26 13.54 13.82 -7.79
CA TRP A 26 13.66 12.82 -6.72
C TRP A 26 13.75 11.40 -7.27
N LEU A 27 12.93 11.05 -8.27
CA LEU A 27 12.95 9.74 -8.92
C LEU A 27 14.30 9.48 -9.58
N ASP A 28 14.83 10.45 -10.34
CA ASP A 28 16.12 10.36 -11.01
C ASP A 28 17.27 10.17 -10.02
N ALA A 29 17.26 10.94 -8.93
CA ALA A 29 18.29 10.86 -7.90
C ALA A 29 18.27 9.53 -7.13
N ARG A 30 17.15 8.81 -7.08
CA ARG A 30 16.99 7.56 -6.32
C ARG A 30 17.19 6.31 -7.16
N GLY A 31 17.17 6.41 -8.49
CA GLY A 31 17.31 5.27 -9.40
C GLY A 31 16.24 4.20 -9.11
N VAL A 32 14.97 4.63 -9.05
CA VAL A 32 13.83 3.75 -8.77
C VAL A 32 13.56 2.87 -9.99
N ASP A 33 13.38 1.56 -9.75
CA ASP A 33 13.02 0.59 -10.79
C ASP A 33 11.51 0.37 -10.86
N ILE A 34 10.83 0.35 -9.70
CA ILE A 34 9.37 0.20 -9.60
C ILE A 34 8.85 1.26 -8.63
N LEU A 35 7.90 2.06 -9.09
CA LEU A 35 7.24 3.13 -8.35
C LEU A 35 5.77 2.81 -8.15
N ALA A 36 5.35 2.54 -6.92
CA ALA A 36 3.97 2.39 -6.53
C ALA A 36 3.41 3.73 -6.03
N MET A 37 2.33 4.21 -6.65
CA MET A 37 1.72 5.51 -6.34
C MET A 37 0.29 5.35 -5.85
N GLN A 38 -0.09 6.18 -4.87
CA GLN A 38 -1.45 6.26 -4.36
C GLN A 38 -1.95 7.70 -4.47
N GLU A 39 -3.27 7.85 -4.51
CA GLU A 39 -3.94 9.14 -4.73
C GLU A 39 -3.44 9.89 -5.98
N VAL A 40 -3.33 9.15 -7.08
CA VAL A 40 -2.84 9.69 -8.37
C VAL A 40 -3.71 10.84 -8.87
N ARG A 41 -5.05 10.74 -8.74
CA ARG A 41 -6.04 11.78 -9.04
C ARG A 41 -5.90 12.41 -10.43
N ALA A 42 -5.46 11.63 -11.39
CA ALA A 42 -5.25 12.05 -12.78
C ALA A 42 -5.71 10.94 -13.72
N THR A 43 -5.78 11.23 -15.03
CA THR A 43 -5.98 10.21 -16.06
C THR A 43 -4.66 9.53 -16.40
N THR A 44 -4.71 8.38 -17.07
CA THR A 44 -3.52 7.62 -17.47
C THR A 44 -2.60 8.45 -18.37
N GLU A 45 -3.15 9.17 -19.34
CA GLU A 45 -2.39 10.01 -20.27
C GLU A 45 -1.55 11.08 -19.52
N ILE A 46 -2.08 11.62 -18.43
CA ILE A 46 -1.35 12.58 -17.61
C ILE A 46 -0.22 11.92 -16.83
N VAL A 47 -0.42 10.70 -16.36
CA VAL A 47 0.63 9.94 -15.68
C VAL A 47 1.74 9.62 -16.65
N GLU A 48 1.40 9.19 -17.88
CA GLU A 48 2.34 8.90 -18.98
C GLU A 48 3.13 10.15 -19.38
N ASP A 49 2.45 11.28 -19.59
CA ASP A 49 3.09 12.55 -19.95
C ASP A 49 4.10 13.04 -18.90
N LEU A 50 3.80 12.81 -17.60
CA LEU A 50 4.65 13.28 -16.50
C LEU A 50 5.85 12.35 -16.26
N LEU A 51 5.66 11.03 -16.34
CA LEU A 51 6.70 10.04 -16.09
C LEU A 51 7.62 9.85 -17.29
N GLY A 52 7.09 9.98 -18.52
CA GLY A 52 7.84 9.80 -19.75
C GLY A 52 7.88 8.34 -20.26
N PRO A 53 8.38 8.15 -21.48
CA PRO A 53 8.27 6.89 -22.22
C PRO A 53 9.16 5.75 -21.71
N GLU A 54 10.06 6.03 -20.79
CA GLU A 54 10.94 5.04 -20.18
C GLU A 54 10.27 4.23 -19.06
N TRP A 55 9.01 4.56 -18.73
CA TRP A 55 8.22 3.85 -17.76
C TRP A 55 7.08 3.07 -18.39
N ASP A 56 6.96 1.79 -18.06
CA ASP A 56 5.75 1.00 -18.29
C ASP A 56 4.76 1.31 -17.17
N ILE A 57 3.57 1.82 -17.54
CA ILE A 57 2.61 2.37 -16.57
C ILE A 57 1.35 1.52 -16.52
N LEU A 58 1.06 1.01 -15.34
CA LEU A 58 -0.20 0.38 -14.99
C LEU A 58 -0.96 1.35 -14.08
N HIS A 59 -2.22 1.63 -14.39
CA HIS A 59 -3.01 2.59 -13.65
C HIS A 59 -4.44 2.10 -13.46
N ASP A 60 -4.85 1.98 -12.22
CA ASP A 60 -6.24 1.77 -11.81
C ASP A 60 -6.83 3.09 -11.33
N ALA A 61 -7.49 3.79 -12.25
CA ALA A 61 -8.12 5.08 -11.96
C ALA A 61 -9.48 4.86 -11.31
N ALA A 62 -9.75 5.57 -10.21
CA ALA A 62 -11.09 5.55 -9.63
C ALA A 62 -12.12 6.09 -10.61
N THR A 63 -13.30 5.47 -10.67
CA THR A 63 -14.44 5.95 -11.47
C THR A 63 -14.86 7.37 -11.09
N ALA A 64 -14.75 7.73 -9.82
CA ALA A 64 -14.99 9.08 -9.33
C ALA A 64 -13.80 10.00 -9.64
N LYS A 65 -13.99 10.95 -10.56
CA LYS A 65 -12.95 11.91 -11.01
C LYS A 65 -12.30 12.65 -9.85
N GLY A 66 -10.96 12.72 -9.89
CA GLY A 66 -10.14 13.47 -8.92
C GLY A 66 -10.07 12.82 -7.54
N ARG A 67 -10.46 11.58 -7.39
CA ARG A 67 -10.38 10.81 -6.16
C ARG A 67 -9.52 9.57 -6.35
N ALA A 68 -8.88 9.12 -5.27
CA ALA A 68 -8.09 7.90 -5.22
C ALA A 68 -7.20 7.70 -6.47
N GLY A 69 -7.21 6.51 -7.05
CA GLY A 69 -6.34 6.08 -8.14
C GLY A 69 -5.01 5.56 -7.61
N VAL A 70 -4.68 4.33 -7.98
CA VAL A 70 -3.36 3.73 -7.70
C VAL A 70 -2.66 3.44 -9.03
N ALA A 71 -1.35 3.58 -9.05
CA ALA A 71 -0.56 3.24 -10.21
C ALA A 71 0.74 2.53 -9.82
N ILE A 72 1.25 1.73 -10.74
CA ILE A 72 2.60 1.19 -10.69
C ILE A 72 3.29 1.59 -11.99
N ALA A 73 4.40 2.31 -11.87
CA ALA A 73 5.29 2.61 -12.99
C ALA A 73 6.58 1.83 -12.82
N SER A 74 7.09 1.19 -13.86
CA SER A 74 8.27 0.36 -13.79
C SER A 74 9.17 0.50 -15.00
N ARG A 75 10.49 0.31 -14.81
CA ARG A 75 11.47 0.31 -15.91
C ARG A 75 11.37 -0.94 -16.78
N ASN A 76 10.86 -2.03 -16.22
CA ASN A 76 10.62 -3.28 -16.93
C ASN A 76 9.11 -3.52 -17.00
N LYS A 77 8.66 -4.07 -18.13
CA LYS A 77 7.25 -4.39 -18.31
C LYS A 77 6.80 -5.51 -17.36
N ALA A 78 5.65 -5.33 -16.73
CA ALA A 78 5.01 -6.38 -15.96
C ALA A 78 4.54 -7.53 -16.88
N SER A 79 4.71 -8.77 -16.43
CA SER A 79 4.21 -9.96 -17.15
C SER A 79 2.69 -10.09 -17.03
N ILE A 80 2.15 -9.77 -15.87
CA ILE A 80 0.71 -9.81 -15.56
C ILE A 80 0.38 -8.64 -14.63
N HIS A 81 -0.85 -8.12 -14.73
CA HIS A 81 -1.39 -7.20 -13.73
C HIS A 81 -2.86 -7.51 -13.42
N ARG A 82 -3.31 -7.09 -12.22
CA ARG A 82 -4.67 -7.29 -11.71
C ARG A 82 -5.10 -6.08 -10.91
N VAL A 83 -6.38 -5.68 -11.06
CA VAL A 83 -6.96 -4.53 -10.35
C VAL A 83 -8.07 -4.95 -9.38
N THR A 84 -8.23 -6.26 -9.16
CA THR A 84 -9.30 -6.82 -8.34
C THR A 84 -8.78 -7.41 -7.03
N LEU A 85 -9.54 -7.20 -5.97
CA LEU A 85 -9.42 -7.94 -4.70
C LEU A 85 -10.34 -9.17 -4.65
N GLY A 86 -11.09 -9.44 -5.74
CA GLY A 86 -12.12 -10.48 -5.78
C GLY A 86 -13.47 -10.03 -5.21
N ASP A 87 -13.66 -8.73 -5.03
CA ASP A 87 -14.92 -8.11 -4.59
C ASP A 87 -15.24 -6.92 -5.50
N ASP A 88 -16.33 -7.02 -6.26
CA ASP A 88 -16.78 -6.02 -7.24
C ASP A 88 -17.00 -4.61 -6.63
N GLU A 89 -17.27 -4.54 -5.31
CA GLU A 89 -17.43 -3.27 -4.60
C GLU A 89 -16.17 -2.41 -4.67
N PHE A 90 -14.98 -3.02 -4.71
CA PHE A 90 -13.70 -2.32 -4.72
C PHE A 90 -13.07 -2.21 -6.10
N ASP A 91 -13.50 -3.00 -7.09
CA ASP A 91 -12.87 -3.08 -8.41
C ASP A 91 -12.97 -1.78 -9.23
N SER A 92 -13.88 -0.88 -8.87
CA SER A 92 -14.00 0.44 -9.51
C SER A 92 -13.45 1.60 -8.68
N ALA A 93 -12.88 1.31 -7.51
CA ALA A 93 -12.49 2.33 -6.54
C ALA A 93 -11.09 2.90 -6.76
N GLY A 94 -10.28 2.30 -7.64
CA GLY A 94 -8.89 2.71 -7.89
C GLY A 94 -8.03 2.62 -6.63
N ARG A 95 -8.05 1.46 -5.96
CA ARG A 95 -7.42 1.28 -4.65
C ARG A 95 -6.50 0.08 -4.53
N TRP A 96 -6.52 -0.80 -5.53
CA TRP A 96 -5.73 -2.02 -5.53
C TRP A 96 -5.22 -2.34 -6.92
N LEU A 97 -3.90 -2.46 -7.06
CA LEU A 97 -3.24 -2.81 -8.31
C LEU A 97 -2.07 -3.74 -8.01
N GLU A 98 -2.09 -4.93 -8.60
CA GLU A 98 -1.02 -5.90 -8.54
C GLU A 98 -0.27 -5.95 -9.86
N ALA A 99 1.05 -6.09 -9.80
CA ALA A 99 1.90 -6.31 -10.96
C ALA A 99 2.93 -7.39 -10.67
N ASP A 100 3.05 -8.38 -11.56
CA ASP A 100 4.02 -9.46 -11.50
C ASP A 100 5.20 -9.15 -12.43
N TYR A 101 6.40 -9.31 -11.92
CA TYR A 101 7.65 -9.14 -12.64
C TYR A 101 8.47 -10.42 -12.60
N GLU A 102 9.08 -10.77 -13.71
CA GLU A 102 10.07 -11.85 -13.74
C GLU A 102 11.46 -11.25 -13.47
N VAL A 103 12.06 -11.64 -12.35
CA VAL A 103 13.38 -11.18 -11.91
C VAL A 103 14.24 -12.39 -11.55
N ASP A 104 15.34 -12.59 -12.27
CA ASP A 104 16.25 -13.73 -12.08
C ASP A 104 15.52 -15.10 -12.04
N GLY A 105 14.52 -15.29 -12.91
CA GLY A 105 13.72 -16.52 -13.01
C GLY A 105 12.72 -16.73 -11.87
N LYS A 106 12.44 -15.69 -11.07
CA LYS A 106 11.44 -15.71 -9.99
C LYS A 106 10.34 -14.70 -10.27
N ILE A 107 9.14 -15.00 -9.79
CA ILE A 107 8.03 -14.06 -9.80
C ILE A 107 8.15 -13.15 -8.59
N VAL A 108 8.21 -11.83 -8.86
CA VAL A 108 8.11 -10.77 -7.85
C VAL A 108 6.80 -10.04 -8.06
N THR A 109 5.90 -10.11 -7.08
CA THR A 109 4.63 -9.37 -7.11
C THR A 109 4.77 -8.08 -6.32
N VAL A 110 4.43 -6.95 -6.94
CA VAL A 110 4.32 -5.65 -6.28
C VAL A 110 2.87 -5.21 -6.30
N VAL A 111 2.35 -4.85 -5.14
CA VAL A 111 0.99 -4.33 -4.99
C VAL A 111 1.06 -2.87 -4.56
N SER A 112 0.38 -1.98 -5.30
CA SER A 112 0.09 -0.62 -4.87
C SER A 112 -1.32 -0.57 -4.30
N THR A 113 -1.47 -0.24 -3.01
CA THR A 113 -2.79 -0.15 -2.37
C THR A 113 -3.03 1.19 -1.69
N TYR A 114 -4.30 1.61 -1.69
CA TYR A 114 -4.78 2.78 -0.97
C TYR A 114 -5.98 2.41 -0.12
N VAL A 115 -5.73 2.01 1.13
CA VAL A 115 -6.77 1.66 2.10
C VAL A 115 -7.60 2.91 2.44
N HIS A 116 -8.90 2.74 2.66
CA HIS A 116 -9.79 3.83 3.07
C HIS A 116 -9.30 4.47 4.38
N SER A 117 -9.35 5.81 4.47
CA SER A 117 -8.96 6.50 5.70
C SER A 117 -9.89 6.20 6.88
N GLY A 118 -11.16 5.87 6.59
CA GLY A 118 -12.16 5.64 7.63
C GLY A 118 -12.64 6.94 8.29
N VAL A 119 -13.77 6.86 8.97
CA VAL A 119 -14.27 7.87 9.90
C VAL A 119 -15.07 7.11 10.94
N VAL A 120 -14.70 7.21 12.21
CA VAL A 120 -15.32 6.49 13.32
C VAL A 120 -16.83 6.68 13.33
N ASP A 121 -17.57 5.61 13.62
CA ASP A 121 -19.06 5.59 13.71
C ASP A 121 -19.78 6.00 12.42
N THR A 122 -19.17 5.80 11.26
CA THR A 122 -19.78 6.08 9.94
C THR A 122 -19.67 4.91 8.98
N PRO A 123 -20.46 4.90 7.88
CA PRO A 123 -20.31 3.90 6.82
C PRO A 123 -18.89 3.81 6.22
N LYS A 124 -18.13 4.90 6.23
CA LYS A 124 -16.73 4.90 5.75
C LYS A 124 -15.81 4.01 6.58
N GLN A 125 -16.08 3.87 7.88
CA GLN A 125 -15.34 2.93 8.72
C GLN A 125 -15.69 1.49 8.38
N VAL A 126 -16.95 1.22 8.08
CA VAL A 126 -17.42 -0.11 7.64
C VAL A 126 -16.77 -0.48 6.29
N GLU A 127 -16.75 0.45 5.32
CA GLU A 127 -16.06 0.24 4.03
C GLU A 127 -14.58 -0.08 4.23
N LYS A 128 -13.92 0.59 5.17
CA LYS A 128 -12.51 0.31 5.50
C LYS A 128 -12.32 -1.11 6.01
N TYR A 129 -13.17 -1.58 6.92
CA TYR A 129 -13.09 -2.95 7.43
C TYR A 129 -13.34 -3.98 6.33
N LYS A 130 -14.34 -3.80 5.48
CA LYS A 130 -14.58 -4.67 4.33
C LYS A 130 -13.35 -4.74 3.42
N PHE A 131 -12.69 -3.61 3.15
CA PHE A 131 -11.47 -3.58 2.36
C PHE A 131 -10.32 -4.34 3.03
N LEU A 132 -10.14 -4.21 4.35
CA LEU A 132 -9.16 -4.96 5.12
C LEU A 132 -9.49 -6.47 5.15
N ASP A 133 -10.77 -6.84 5.19
CA ASP A 133 -11.21 -8.24 5.06
C ASP A 133 -10.86 -8.81 3.68
N ALA A 134 -11.13 -8.07 2.60
CA ALA A 134 -10.76 -8.47 1.25
C ALA A 134 -9.23 -8.60 1.09
N MET A 135 -8.45 -7.68 1.65
CA MET A 135 -6.98 -7.81 1.71
C MET A 135 -6.57 -9.08 2.47
N THR A 136 -7.20 -9.36 3.63
CA THR A 136 -6.90 -10.54 4.45
C THR A 136 -7.11 -11.83 3.65
N ALA A 137 -8.14 -11.89 2.82
CA ALA A 137 -8.41 -13.03 1.94
C ALA A 137 -7.40 -13.12 0.78
N ARG A 138 -7.01 -11.97 0.18
CA ARG A 138 -6.11 -11.93 -0.99
C ARG A 138 -4.64 -12.19 -0.65
N MET A 139 -4.17 -11.77 0.51
CA MET A 139 -2.75 -11.87 0.90
C MET A 139 -2.19 -13.30 0.85
N PRO A 140 -2.86 -14.35 1.35
CA PRO A 140 -2.39 -15.73 1.22
C PRO A 140 -2.28 -16.21 -0.23
N GLU A 141 -3.18 -15.77 -1.12
CA GLU A 141 -3.16 -16.14 -2.54
C GLU A 141 -1.93 -15.54 -3.24
N ILE A 142 -1.59 -14.29 -2.94
CA ILE A 142 -0.37 -13.64 -3.43
C ILE A 142 0.87 -14.38 -2.93
N ALA A 143 0.92 -14.70 -1.64
CA ALA A 143 2.04 -15.43 -1.05
C ALA A 143 2.22 -16.84 -1.63
N ALA A 144 1.14 -17.50 -2.06
CA ALA A 144 1.18 -18.80 -2.73
C ALA A 144 1.60 -18.70 -4.21
N HIS A 145 1.37 -17.57 -4.86
CA HIS A 145 1.66 -17.34 -6.27
C HIS A 145 3.10 -16.87 -6.52
N SER A 146 3.67 -16.08 -5.61
CA SER A 146 4.91 -15.34 -5.82
C SER A 146 5.96 -15.68 -4.76
N GLU A 147 7.21 -15.93 -5.18
CA GLU A 147 8.31 -16.18 -4.26
C GLU A 147 8.70 -14.93 -3.46
N LEU A 148 8.48 -13.75 -4.03
CA LEU A 148 8.68 -12.47 -3.37
C LEU A 148 7.48 -11.56 -3.64
N ALA A 149 6.80 -11.16 -2.58
CA ALA A 149 5.65 -10.27 -2.69
C ALA A 149 5.84 -9.04 -1.79
N LEU A 150 5.52 -7.87 -2.34
CA LEU A 150 5.53 -6.59 -1.64
C LEU A 150 4.14 -5.96 -1.75
N ILE A 151 3.48 -5.76 -0.61
CA ILE A 151 2.27 -4.93 -0.55
C ILE A 151 2.70 -3.59 0.04
N VAL A 152 2.64 -2.56 -0.78
CA VAL A 152 3.06 -1.20 -0.41
C VAL A 152 1.96 -0.20 -0.69
N GLY A 153 1.96 0.90 0.01
CA GLY A 153 1.00 1.97 -0.22
C GLY A 153 0.63 2.76 1.03
N ASP A 154 -0.47 3.48 0.93
CA ASP A 154 -1.06 4.20 2.05
C ASP A 154 -2.10 3.30 2.73
N LEU A 155 -1.67 2.63 3.78
CA LEU A 155 -2.50 1.67 4.53
C LEU A 155 -3.48 2.34 5.48
N ASN A 156 -3.35 3.65 5.72
CA ASN A 156 -4.19 4.43 6.62
C ASN A 156 -4.41 3.80 8.01
N VAL A 157 -3.43 3.02 8.48
CA VAL A 157 -3.40 2.40 9.81
C VAL A 157 -1.98 2.48 10.38
N GLY A 158 -1.84 3.03 11.57
CA GLY A 158 -0.65 2.86 12.39
C GLY A 158 -0.79 1.56 13.19
N HIS A 159 0.12 0.60 13.02
CA HIS A 159 0.02 -0.70 13.66
C HIS A 159 0.39 -0.62 15.14
N ARG A 160 1.59 -0.14 15.44
CA ARG A 160 2.13 -0.10 16.82
C ARG A 160 2.18 1.33 17.37
N GLU A 161 2.29 1.45 18.69
CA GLU A 161 2.45 2.75 19.34
C GLU A 161 3.71 3.48 18.88
N LEU A 162 4.73 2.73 18.46
CA LEU A 162 5.98 3.24 17.90
C LEU A 162 5.82 3.89 16.51
N ASP A 163 4.74 3.56 15.79
CA ASP A 163 4.53 3.98 14.41
C ASP A 163 3.87 5.35 14.28
N ILE A 164 3.36 5.90 15.39
CA ILE A 164 2.63 7.17 15.41
C ILE A 164 3.04 8.05 16.59
N LYS A 165 3.48 9.28 16.32
CA LYS A 165 4.02 10.19 17.33
C LYS A 165 3.07 10.50 18.49
N ASN A 166 1.77 10.68 18.22
CA ASN A 166 0.77 11.00 19.22
C ASN A 166 -0.23 9.85 19.41
N TRP A 167 0.27 8.63 19.62
CA TRP A 167 -0.56 7.45 19.71
C TRP A 167 -1.63 7.54 20.83
N LYS A 168 -1.30 8.16 21.98
CA LYS A 168 -2.25 8.31 23.12
C LYS A 168 -3.47 9.14 22.74
N GLY A 169 -3.27 10.21 21.97
CA GLY A 169 -4.33 11.07 21.47
C GLY A 169 -5.16 10.43 20.34
N ASN A 170 -4.57 9.47 19.62
CA ASN A 170 -5.20 8.84 18.46
C ASN A 170 -5.91 7.51 18.73
N ARG A 171 -5.90 7.00 19.97
CA ARG A 171 -6.51 5.68 20.33
C ARG A 171 -7.98 5.52 19.97
N LYS A 172 -8.70 6.62 19.78
CA LYS A 172 -10.12 6.64 19.40
C LYS A 172 -10.35 7.23 18.01
N SER A 173 -9.30 7.36 17.22
CA SER A 173 -9.36 7.94 15.87
C SER A 173 -9.21 6.85 14.82
N ALA A 174 -9.93 6.99 13.70
CA ALA A 174 -9.71 6.15 12.53
C ALA A 174 -8.22 6.23 12.12
N GLY A 175 -7.66 5.09 11.75
CA GLY A 175 -6.23 4.90 11.51
C GLY A 175 -5.43 4.41 12.72
N PHE A 176 -6.05 4.34 13.92
CA PHE A 176 -5.38 3.79 15.12
C PHE A 176 -6.34 3.10 16.10
N LEU A 177 -7.51 2.69 15.65
CA LEU A 177 -8.45 1.90 16.44
C LEU A 177 -7.87 0.50 16.73
N LEU A 178 -8.26 -0.10 17.84
CA LEU A 178 -7.82 -1.45 18.20
C LEU A 178 -8.18 -2.47 17.10
N GLU A 179 -9.40 -2.37 16.58
CA GLU A 179 -9.92 -3.24 15.52
C GLU A 179 -9.12 -3.10 14.21
N GLU A 180 -8.67 -1.90 13.87
CA GLU A 180 -7.82 -1.68 12.69
C GLU A 180 -6.43 -2.29 12.90
N ARG A 181 -5.84 -2.10 14.07
CA ARG A 181 -4.52 -2.63 14.44
C ARG A 181 -4.52 -4.16 14.52
N ALA A 182 -5.64 -4.77 14.93
CA ALA A 182 -5.83 -6.21 14.99
C ALA A 182 -5.65 -6.91 13.64
N TYR A 183 -6.02 -6.26 12.51
CA TYR A 183 -5.71 -6.78 11.18
C TYR A 183 -4.20 -6.92 10.99
N PHE A 184 -3.43 -5.93 11.40
CA PHE A 184 -1.97 -5.91 11.23
C PHE A 184 -1.27 -6.90 12.17
N ASP A 185 -1.78 -7.10 13.39
CA ASP A 185 -1.31 -8.18 14.27
C ASP A 185 -1.41 -9.54 13.56
N ARG A 186 -2.53 -9.80 12.87
CA ARG A 186 -2.73 -11.04 12.10
C ARG A 186 -1.91 -11.06 10.81
N PHE A 187 -1.76 -9.94 10.09
CA PHE A 187 -0.92 -9.89 8.90
C PHE A 187 0.52 -10.29 9.21
N PHE A 188 1.06 -9.83 10.33
CA PHE A 188 2.45 -10.05 10.72
C PHE A 188 2.65 -11.20 11.72
N GLY A 189 1.58 -11.84 12.15
CA GLY A 189 1.64 -13.03 12.99
C GLY A 189 2.12 -14.27 12.22
N PRO A 190 2.63 -15.30 12.93
CA PRO A 190 3.13 -16.52 12.29
C PRO A 190 2.08 -17.18 11.40
N ALA A 191 2.48 -17.61 10.20
CA ALA A 191 1.57 -18.17 9.20
C ALA A 191 0.80 -19.38 9.72
N GLY A 192 -0.54 -19.30 9.70
CA GLY A 192 -1.45 -20.38 10.11
C GLY A 192 -1.57 -20.60 11.61
N GLU A 193 -0.78 -19.91 12.44
CA GLU A 193 -0.89 -20.01 13.90
C GLU A 193 -1.94 -19.04 14.47
N PRO A 194 -2.59 -19.39 15.58
CA PRO A 194 -3.49 -18.47 16.26
C PRO A 194 -2.76 -17.23 16.78
N VAL A 195 -3.24 -16.05 16.43
CA VAL A 195 -2.74 -14.75 16.90
C VAL A 195 -3.82 -14.09 17.75
N GLU A 196 -3.52 -13.82 19.01
CA GLU A 196 -4.34 -12.95 19.84
C GLU A 196 -3.99 -11.50 19.50
N ALA A 197 -4.93 -10.78 18.92
CA ALA A 197 -4.76 -9.41 18.46
C ALA A 197 -5.00 -8.40 19.60
N VAL A 198 -4.57 -7.16 19.39
CA VAL A 198 -4.64 -6.07 20.39
C VAL A 198 -6.06 -5.72 20.84
N ASP A 199 -7.07 -6.05 20.04
CA ASP A 199 -8.50 -5.89 20.36
C ASP A 199 -9.09 -7.09 21.14
N GLY A 200 -8.29 -8.11 21.43
CA GLY A 200 -8.68 -9.34 22.12
C GLY A 200 -9.31 -10.41 21.21
N THR A 201 -9.41 -10.16 19.90
CA THR A 201 -9.87 -11.17 18.96
C THR A 201 -8.74 -12.15 18.63
N THR A 202 -9.09 -13.39 18.25
CA THR A 202 -8.12 -14.40 17.81
C THR A 202 -8.41 -14.82 16.39
N GLY A 203 -7.36 -14.96 15.58
CA GLY A 203 -7.46 -15.42 14.20
C GLY A 203 -6.11 -15.91 13.69
N PRO A 204 -6.06 -16.54 12.51
CA PRO A 204 -4.80 -17.04 11.95
C PRO A 204 -3.87 -15.90 11.55
N GLY A 205 -2.59 -16.05 11.86
CA GLY A 205 -1.53 -15.20 11.31
C GLY A 205 -1.29 -15.48 9.83
N LEU A 206 -0.86 -14.48 9.08
CA LEU A 206 -0.60 -14.59 7.64
C LEU A 206 0.88 -14.71 7.27
N GLY A 207 1.79 -14.50 8.23
CA GLY A 207 3.24 -14.67 8.04
C GLY A 207 3.92 -13.58 7.22
N TRP A 208 3.27 -12.44 7.00
CA TRP A 208 3.90 -11.30 6.35
C TRP A 208 4.87 -10.56 7.28
N VAL A 209 5.71 -9.71 6.71
CA VAL A 209 6.73 -8.99 7.45
C VAL A 209 6.55 -7.49 7.26
N ASP A 210 6.40 -6.75 8.36
CA ASP A 210 6.56 -5.29 8.35
C ASP A 210 8.04 -4.95 8.13
N VAL A 211 8.41 -4.66 6.90
CA VAL A 211 9.79 -4.36 6.50
C VAL A 211 10.30 -3.09 7.17
N GLY A 212 9.45 -2.07 7.29
CA GLY A 212 9.78 -0.81 7.93
C GLY A 212 10.10 -1.00 9.41
N ARG A 213 9.23 -1.70 10.12
CA ARG A 213 9.42 -2.00 11.55
C ARG A 213 10.59 -2.95 11.79
N ARG A 214 10.73 -3.96 10.96
CA ARG A 214 11.87 -4.90 11.04
C ARG A 214 13.21 -4.19 10.84
N TRP A 215 13.29 -3.22 9.93
CA TRP A 215 14.50 -2.44 9.71
C TRP A 215 14.78 -1.44 10.84
N ALA A 216 13.75 -0.75 11.33
CA ALA A 216 13.87 0.26 12.38
C ALA A 216 14.11 -0.35 13.78
N GLY A 217 13.63 -1.58 14.02
CA GLY A 217 13.65 -2.22 15.35
C GLY A 217 12.66 -1.56 16.32
N GLU A 218 12.95 -1.65 17.63
CA GLU A 218 12.07 -1.19 18.73
C GLU A 218 12.33 0.29 19.09
N VAL A 219 12.33 1.18 18.09
CA VAL A 219 12.47 2.63 18.26
C VAL A 219 11.24 3.37 17.78
N GLU A 220 10.98 4.56 18.29
CA GLU A 220 9.93 5.44 17.80
C GLU A 220 10.20 5.86 16.34
N GLY A 221 9.16 5.76 15.50
CA GLY A 221 9.30 5.98 14.06
C GLY A 221 9.97 4.79 13.33
N PRO A 222 10.41 4.97 12.07
CA PRO A 222 10.20 6.19 11.27
C PRO A 222 8.72 6.47 11.03
N TYR A 223 8.32 7.73 11.19
CA TYR A 223 6.97 8.15 10.86
C TYR A 223 6.87 8.35 9.35
N THR A 224 5.78 7.87 8.75
CA THR A 224 5.55 7.93 7.30
C THR A 224 4.40 8.84 6.91
N TRP A 225 3.75 9.48 7.89
CA TRP A 225 2.68 10.44 7.67
C TRP A 225 2.95 11.74 8.45
N TRP A 226 2.69 12.86 7.80
CA TRP A 226 2.81 14.19 8.39
C TRP A 226 1.56 15.01 8.10
N SER A 227 1.13 15.80 9.08
CA SER A 227 0.07 16.77 8.89
C SER A 227 0.47 17.83 7.86
N GLN A 228 -0.45 18.18 6.95
CA GLN A 228 -0.23 19.30 6.02
C GLN A 228 -0.23 20.67 6.72
N ARG A 229 -0.53 20.71 8.00
CA ARG A 229 -0.56 21.95 8.81
C ARG A 229 0.72 22.18 9.62
N GLY A 230 1.75 21.37 9.42
CA GLY A 230 3.00 21.40 10.19
C GLY A 230 2.95 20.57 11.45
#